data_bcf14b7c0b06706516433fee512088b7
#
_entry.id   bcf14b7c0b06706516433fee512088b7
#
_cell.length_a   1.000
_cell.length_b   1.000
_cell.length_c   1.000
_cell.angle_alpha   90.00
_cell.angle_beta   90.00
_cell.angle_gamma   90.00
#
_symmetry.space_group_name_H-M   'P 1'
#
loop_
_entity.id
_entity.type
_entity.pdbx_description
1 polymer ?
#
loop_
_entity_poly.entity_id
_entity_poly.type
_entity_poly.pdbx_seq_one_letter_code
_entity_poly.pdbx_strand_id
1 'polypeptide(L)'
;MQIDIQQLSMTYPSGKQALKGLDLALKSPSLIGLLGPNGAGKSTLMKLLVAALEPTGGAILVNGQPLRKNERMLKEQLGYLPQDFGLFDELTVRQFLDYMAALKGLRRSKAAIDKVIGMVGLQEKSKAKI
;
A
#
# COMPACT_ATOMS: atom_id res chain seq x y z
N MET A 1 5.41 -14.89 2.96
CA MET A 1 6.10 -13.85 2.16
C MET A 1 7.26 -13.31 2.96
N GLN A 2 8.40 -13.17 2.34
CA GLN A 2 9.58 -12.52 2.92
C GLN A 2 9.93 -11.29 2.08
N ILE A 3 10.20 -10.18 2.77
CA ILE A 3 10.63 -8.93 2.14
C ILE A 3 12.00 -8.57 2.72
N ASP A 4 12.99 -8.48 1.87
CA ASP A 4 14.33 -8.06 2.22
C ASP A 4 14.64 -6.70 1.62
N ILE A 5 14.95 -5.75 2.48
CA ILE A 5 15.33 -4.40 2.11
C ILE A 5 16.84 -4.28 2.32
N GLN A 6 17.57 -3.95 1.25
CA GLN A 6 19.02 -3.97 1.21
C GLN A 6 19.54 -2.61 0.78
N GLN A 7 20.22 -1.92 1.69
CA GLN A 7 20.83 -0.60 1.46
C GLN A 7 19.90 0.38 0.73
N LEU A 8 18.63 0.35 1.09
CA LEU A 8 17.58 1.13 0.41
C LEU A 8 17.81 2.62 0.64
N SER A 9 17.91 3.34 -0.44
CA SER A 9 18.11 4.80 -0.44
C SER A 9 17.12 5.46 -1.38
N MET A 10 16.65 6.61 -0.97
CA MET A 10 15.76 7.45 -1.76
C MET A 10 16.13 8.91 -1.60
N THR A 11 16.52 9.52 -2.71
CA THR A 11 16.75 10.96 -2.80
C THR A 11 15.78 11.52 -3.83
N TYR A 12 14.94 12.45 -3.38
CA TYR A 12 13.99 13.13 -4.27
C TYR A 12 14.70 14.11 -5.21
N PRO A 13 14.09 14.47 -6.35
CA PRO A 13 14.66 15.47 -7.27
C PRO A 13 15.00 16.82 -6.62
N SER A 14 14.32 17.16 -5.52
CA SER A 14 14.63 18.35 -4.72
C SER A 14 15.97 18.27 -3.97
N GLY A 15 16.65 17.13 -4.00
CA GLY A 15 17.87 16.86 -3.22
C GLY A 15 17.62 16.31 -1.82
N LYS A 16 16.36 16.21 -1.39
CA LYS A 16 16.04 15.64 -0.07
C LYS A 16 16.28 14.13 -0.06
N GLN A 17 17.21 13.67 0.77
CA GLN A 17 17.46 12.26 1.02
C GLN A 17 16.53 11.73 2.12
N ALA A 18 15.48 11.03 1.72
CA ALA A 18 14.47 10.50 2.64
C ALA A 18 14.89 9.18 3.29
N LEU A 19 15.63 8.33 2.58
CA LEU A 19 16.19 7.09 3.09
C LEU A 19 17.68 7.00 2.76
N LYS A 20 18.48 6.54 3.72
CA LYS A 20 19.96 6.57 3.67
C LYS A 20 20.54 5.17 3.92
N GLY A 21 20.31 4.25 3.01
CA GLY A 21 20.86 2.90 3.12
C GLY A 21 20.18 2.05 4.20
N LEU A 22 18.84 1.95 4.15
CA LEU A 22 18.08 1.16 5.09
C LEU A 22 18.22 -0.35 4.79
N ASP A 23 18.54 -1.11 5.82
CA ASP A 23 18.53 -2.57 5.81
C ASP A 23 17.43 -3.09 6.74
N LEU A 24 16.56 -3.95 6.23
CA LEU A 24 15.46 -4.52 7.01
C LEU A 24 15.01 -5.84 6.38
N ALA A 25 14.72 -6.84 7.20
CA ALA A 25 14.10 -8.09 6.79
C ALA A 25 12.74 -8.24 7.46
N LEU A 26 11.70 -8.47 6.67
CA LEU A 26 10.33 -8.65 7.13
C LEU A 26 9.82 -10.02 6.69
N LYS A 27 9.14 -10.71 7.58
CA LYS A 27 8.58 -12.04 7.30
C LYS A 27 7.14 -12.11 7.75
N SER A 28 6.24 -12.53 6.88
CA SER A 28 4.84 -12.77 7.25
C SER A 28 4.63 -14.18 7.84
N PRO A 29 3.64 -14.39 8.71
CA PRO A 29 2.73 -13.36 9.21
C PRO A 29 3.38 -12.54 10.33
N SER A 30 3.23 -11.22 10.30
CA SER A 30 3.68 -10.34 11.37
C SER A 30 2.94 -9.00 11.34
N LEU A 31 2.85 -8.35 12.49
CA LEU A 31 2.36 -6.99 12.62
C LEU A 31 3.57 -6.10 12.97
N ILE A 32 3.84 -5.12 12.13
CA ILE A 32 5.03 -4.28 12.21
C ILE A 32 4.62 -2.83 12.40
N GLY A 33 5.11 -2.20 13.46
CA GLY A 33 4.97 -0.77 13.70
C GLY A 33 6.13 0.01 13.10
N LEU A 34 5.83 1.09 12.37
CA LEU A 34 6.82 2.01 11.83
C LEU A 34 6.69 3.35 12.55
N LEU A 35 7.65 3.63 13.42
CA LEU A 35 7.65 4.80 14.30
C LEU A 35 8.74 5.79 13.91
N GLY A 36 8.45 7.06 14.07
CA GLY A 36 9.41 8.13 13.86
C GLY A 36 8.72 9.48 13.70
N PRO A 37 9.45 10.60 13.81
CA PRO A 37 8.91 11.93 13.59
C PRO A 37 8.51 12.15 12.13
N ASN A 38 7.74 13.20 11.86
CA ASN A 38 7.45 13.64 10.52
C ASN A 38 8.76 13.95 9.77
N GLY A 39 8.87 13.47 8.53
CA GLY A 39 10.08 13.61 7.73
C GLY A 39 11.15 12.54 7.97
N ALA A 40 10.88 11.52 8.80
CA ALA A 40 11.80 10.40 9.04
C ALA A 40 11.89 9.40 7.86
N GLY A 41 11.05 9.55 6.83
CA GLY A 41 11.04 8.66 5.67
C GLY A 41 9.98 7.55 5.70
N LYS A 42 9.08 7.55 6.68
CA LYS A 42 8.02 6.51 6.81
C LYS A 42 7.14 6.40 5.57
N SER A 43 6.60 7.51 5.11
CA SER A 43 5.74 7.55 3.90
C SER A 43 6.52 7.15 2.64
N THR A 44 7.78 7.55 2.55
CA THR A 44 8.67 7.17 1.44
C THR A 44 8.88 5.66 1.42
N LEU A 45 9.18 5.05 2.56
CA LEU A 45 9.33 3.60 2.66
C LEU A 45 8.05 2.87 2.25
N MET A 46 6.89 3.31 2.71
CA MET A 46 5.60 2.72 2.32
C MET A 46 5.36 2.81 0.81
N LYS A 47 5.65 3.96 0.19
CA LYS A 47 5.50 4.15 -1.26
C LYS A 47 6.46 3.26 -2.07
N LEU A 48 7.67 3.04 -1.58
CA LEU A 48 8.63 2.13 -2.21
C LEU A 48 8.16 0.66 -2.11
N LEU A 49 7.64 0.26 -0.95
CA LEU A 49 7.12 -1.10 -0.74
C LEU A 49 5.90 -1.44 -1.61
N VAL A 50 5.07 -0.45 -1.92
CA VAL A 50 3.91 -0.63 -2.80
C VAL A 50 4.21 -0.34 -4.28
N ALA A 51 5.49 -0.16 -4.62
CA ALA A 51 5.96 0.16 -5.97
C ALA A 51 5.39 1.47 -6.57
N ALA A 52 4.98 2.39 -5.71
CA ALA A 52 4.57 3.74 -6.14
C ALA A 52 5.75 4.68 -6.40
N LEU A 53 6.93 4.35 -5.87
CA LEU A 53 8.20 5.03 -6.12
C LEU A 53 9.28 4.00 -6.48
N GLU A 54 10.32 4.49 -7.16
CA GLU A 54 11.54 3.74 -7.40
C GLU A 54 12.64 4.21 -6.46
N PRO A 55 13.39 3.31 -5.83
CA PRO A 55 14.54 3.70 -5.03
C PRO A 55 15.64 4.28 -5.91
N THR A 56 16.40 5.23 -5.37
CA THR A 56 17.60 5.76 -6.02
C THR A 56 18.83 4.92 -5.75
N GLY A 57 18.79 4.04 -4.77
CA GLY A 57 19.83 3.08 -4.46
C GLY A 57 19.30 1.91 -3.65
N GLY A 58 20.05 0.81 -3.65
CA GLY A 58 19.68 -0.40 -2.96
C GLY A 58 18.61 -1.21 -3.69
N ALA A 59 18.00 -2.16 -2.97
CA ALA A 59 17.02 -3.07 -3.53
C ALA A 59 15.97 -3.49 -2.52
N ILE A 60 14.79 -3.83 -3.02
CA ILE A 60 13.75 -4.53 -2.28
C ILE A 60 13.51 -5.87 -2.96
N LEU A 61 13.68 -6.95 -2.21
CA LEU A 61 13.44 -8.31 -2.67
C LEU A 61 12.17 -8.85 -2.02
N VAL A 62 11.31 -9.45 -2.83
CA VAL A 62 10.11 -10.17 -2.36
C VAL A 62 10.31 -11.64 -2.67
N ASN A 63 10.38 -12.48 -1.64
CA ASN A 63 10.69 -13.90 -1.76
C ASN A 63 11.99 -14.16 -2.57
N GLY A 64 13.03 -13.35 -2.32
CA GLY A 64 14.32 -13.46 -2.98
C GLY A 64 14.42 -12.87 -4.39
N GLN A 65 13.34 -12.29 -4.91
CA GLN A 65 13.31 -11.68 -6.25
C GLN A 65 13.06 -10.18 -6.21
N PRO A 66 13.62 -9.40 -7.14
CA PRO A 66 13.34 -7.97 -7.20
C PRO A 66 11.85 -7.68 -7.20
N LEU A 67 11.43 -6.70 -6.40
CA LEU A 67 10.03 -6.30 -6.25
C LEU A 67 9.35 -6.04 -7.60
N ARG A 68 10.06 -5.44 -8.55
CA ARG A 68 9.54 -5.14 -9.89
C ARG A 68 9.16 -6.38 -10.70
N LYS A 69 9.86 -7.48 -10.54
CA LYS A 69 9.52 -8.75 -11.22
C LYS A 69 8.21 -9.35 -10.69
N ASN A 70 7.85 -9.01 -9.45
CA ASN A 70 6.66 -9.51 -8.78
C ASN A 70 5.59 -8.43 -8.56
N GLU A 71 5.71 -7.28 -9.21
CA GLU A 71 4.86 -6.10 -8.98
C GLU A 71 3.39 -6.41 -9.19
N ARG A 72 3.05 -7.15 -10.26
CA ARG A 72 1.67 -7.53 -10.55
C ARG A 72 1.09 -8.41 -9.45
N MET A 73 1.79 -9.47 -9.07
CA MET A 73 1.38 -10.37 -8.00
C MET A 73 1.24 -9.62 -6.66
N LEU A 74 2.20 -8.76 -6.38
CA LEU A 74 2.17 -7.93 -5.16
C LEU A 74 0.93 -7.02 -5.15
N LYS A 75 0.63 -6.35 -6.24
CA LYS A 75 -0.55 -5.46 -6.36
C LYS A 75 -1.88 -6.19 -6.24
N GLU A 76 -1.97 -7.43 -6.69
CA GLU A 76 -3.15 -8.26 -6.52
C GLU A 76 -3.42 -8.61 -5.05
N GLN A 77 -2.37 -8.80 -4.26
CA GLN A 77 -2.45 -9.20 -2.85
C GLN A 77 -2.35 -8.03 -1.86
N LEU A 78 -1.90 -6.87 -2.33
CA LEU A 78 -1.59 -5.72 -1.50
C LEU A 78 -2.86 -4.93 -1.14
N GLY A 79 -2.98 -4.57 0.14
CA GLY A 79 -3.83 -3.48 0.61
C GLY A 79 -2.97 -2.31 1.01
N TYR A 80 -3.25 -1.12 0.51
CA TYR A 80 -2.55 0.11 0.86
C TYR A 80 -3.54 1.21 1.20
N LEU A 81 -3.40 1.78 2.39
CA LEU A 81 -4.16 2.92 2.84
C LEU A 81 -3.25 4.16 2.87
N PRO A 82 -3.30 5.03 1.87
CA PRO A 82 -2.52 6.25 1.87
C PRO A 82 -3.02 7.26 2.92
N GLN A 83 -2.17 8.20 3.28
CA GLN A 83 -2.51 9.25 4.24
C GLN A 83 -3.60 10.18 3.73
N ASP A 84 -3.68 10.38 2.43
CA ASP A 84 -4.60 11.30 1.77
C ASP A 84 -5.41 10.57 0.69
N PHE A 85 -6.74 10.60 0.85
CA PHE A 85 -7.70 9.94 -0.03
C PHE A 85 -8.55 10.92 -0.86
N GLY A 86 -8.22 12.20 -0.89
CA GLY A 86 -9.03 13.29 -1.41
C GLY A 86 -9.63 13.17 -2.82
N LEU A 87 -9.38 12.07 -3.53
CA LEU A 87 -9.92 11.83 -4.87
C LEU A 87 -11.30 11.16 -4.89
N PHE A 88 -11.83 10.75 -3.74
CA PHE A 88 -13.03 9.91 -3.69
C PHE A 88 -14.20 10.51 -2.90
N ASP A 89 -14.11 11.77 -2.52
CA ASP A 89 -15.10 12.47 -1.68
C ASP A 89 -16.52 12.51 -2.31
N GLU A 90 -16.59 12.41 -3.63
CA GLU A 90 -17.85 12.38 -4.36
C GLU A 90 -18.49 11.00 -4.43
N LEU A 91 -17.76 9.95 -4.11
CA LEU A 91 -18.24 8.58 -4.15
C LEU A 91 -18.95 8.19 -2.85
N THR A 92 -19.98 7.37 -2.97
CA THR A 92 -20.52 6.67 -1.81
C THR A 92 -19.58 5.53 -1.39
N VAL A 93 -19.73 5.06 -0.16
CA VAL A 93 -18.98 3.89 0.35
C VAL A 93 -19.07 2.71 -0.62
N ARG A 94 -20.27 2.41 -1.11
CA ARG A 94 -20.47 1.30 -2.05
C ARG A 94 -19.79 1.55 -3.40
N GLN A 95 -19.92 2.73 -3.96
CA GLN A 95 -19.27 3.10 -5.23
C GLN A 95 -17.75 3.02 -5.13
N PHE A 96 -17.17 3.47 -4.02
CA PHE A 96 -15.74 3.35 -3.77
C PHE A 96 -15.30 1.88 -3.73
N LEU A 97 -16.03 1.03 -3.02
CA LEU A 97 -15.72 -0.40 -2.94
C LEU A 97 -15.91 -1.12 -4.28
N ASP A 98 -16.93 -0.75 -5.06
CA ASP A 98 -17.10 -1.26 -6.43
C ASP A 98 -15.91 -0.90 -7.32
N TYR A 99 -15.45 0.34 -7.24
CA TYR A 99 -14.26 0.81 -7.95
C TYR A 99 -13.00 0.04 -7.53
N MET A 100 -12.77 -0.13 -6.23
CA MET A 100 -11.63 -0.88 -5.71
C MET A 100 -11.68 -2.36 -6.09
N ALA A 101 -12.85 -2.97 -6.07
CA ALA A 101 -13.05 -4.35 -6.51
C ALA A 101 -12.73 -4.52 -8.00
N ALA A 102 -13.14 -3.59 -8.83
CA ALA A 102 -12.81 -3.58 -10.25
C ALA A 102 -11.30 -3.46 -10.49
N LEU A 103 -10.61 -2.58 -9.75
CA LEU A 103 -9.15 -2.45 -9.83
C LEU A 103 -8.43 -3.74 -9.42
N LYS A 104 -8.99 -4.51 -8.49
CA LYS A 104 -8.46 -5.81 -8.06
C LYS A 104 -8.88 -6.97 -8.97
N GLY A 105 -9.62 -6.70 -10.03
CA GLY A 105 -10.08 -7.73 -10.97
C GLY A 105 -11.16 -8.65 -10.41
N LEU A 106 -11.84 -8.25 -9.34
CA LEU A 106 -12.91 -9.04 -8.74
C LEU A 106 -14.17 -8.97 -9.62
N ARG A 107 -14.58 -10.12 -10.10
CA ARG A 107 -15.87 -10.29 -10.79
C ARG A 107 -16.95 -10.65 -9.76
N ARG A 108 -18.19 -10.16 -9.97
CA ARG A 108 -19.31 -10.42 -9.04
C ARG A 108 -18.99 -10.04 -7.59
N SER A 109 -18.52 -8.82 -7.39
CA SER A 109 -18.00 -8.31 -6.12
C SER A 109 -19.07 -8.01 -5.06
N LYS A 110 -20.37 -8.08 -5.38
CA LYS A 110 -21.46 -7.69 -4.47
C LYS A 110 -21.36 -8.37 -3.09
N ALA A 111 -21.19 -9.69 -3.08
CA ALA A 111 -21.10 -10.45 -1.82
C ALA A 111 -19.85 -10.05 -1.00
N ALA A 112 -18.71 -9.86 -1.66
CA ALA A 112 -17.49 -9.41 -1.01
C ALA A 112 -17.63 -8.00 -0.44
N ILE A 113 -18.26 -7.10 -1.16
CA ILE A 113 -18.52 -5.72 -0.74
C ILE A 113 -19.46 -5.71 0.47
N ASP A 114 -20.57 -6.46 0.42
CA ASP A 114 -21.52 -6.56 1.54
C ASP A 114 -20.83 -7.12 2.79
N LYS A 115 -19.96 -8.10 2.63
CA LYS A 115 -19.16 -8.65 3.73
C LYS A 115 -18.25 -7.59 4.36
N VAL A 116 -17.51 -6.84 3.56
CA VAL A 116 -16.61 -5.78 4.04
C VAL A 116 -17.38 -4.68 4.74
N ILE A 117 -18.48 -4.21 4.16
CA ILE A 117 -19.35 -3.21 4.79
C ILE A 117 -19.85 -3.70 6.15
N GLY A 118 -20.25 -4.97 6.25
CA GLY A 118 -20.66 -5.60 7.51
C GLY A 118 -19.54 -5.65 8.54
N MET A 119 -18.32 -6.01 8.12
CA MET A 119 -17.15 -6.09 9.00
C MET A 119 -16.80 -4.77 9.69
N VAL A 120 -17.04 -3.64 9.02
CA VAL A 120 -16.74 -2.29 9.54
C VAL A 120 -17.97 -1.56 10.08
N GLY A 121 -19.13 -2.21 10.11
CA GLY A 121 -20.35 -1.64 10.70
C GLY A 121 -20.98 -0.48 9.92
N LEU A 122 -20.78 -0.44 8.60
CA LEU A 122 -21.28 0.64 7.74
C LEU A 122 -22.51 0.28 6.91
N GLN A 123 -23.30 -0.72 7.32
CA GLN A 123 -24.46 -1.19 6.55
C GLN A 123 -25.46 -0.06 6.28
N GLU A 124 -25.78 0.74 7.29
CA GLU A 124 -26.73 1.85 7.18
C GLU A 124 -26.18 3.04 6.39
N LYS A 125 -24.85 3.14 6.27
CA LYS A 125 -24.14 4.23 5.58
C LYS A 125 -23.55 3.83 4.23
N SER A 126 -23.88 2.67 3.72
CA SER A 126 -23.30 2.16 2.45
C SER A 126 -23.57 3.08 1.24
N LYS A 127 -24.63 3.88 1.30
CA LYS A 127 -24.99 4.87 0.28
C LYS A 127 -24.59 6.31 0.66
N ALA A 128 -23.95 6.50 1.80
CA ALA A 128 -23.42 7.80 2.18
C ALA A 128 -22.13 8.10 1.42
N LYS A 129 -21.88 9.37 1.12
CA LYS A 129 -20.59 9.83 0.57
C LYS A 129 -19.46 9.66 1.60
N ILE A 130 -18.29 9.41 1.11
CA ILE A 130 -17.06 9.28 1.92
C ILE A 130 -16.71 10.63 2.54
#